data_383f6d0c9cc8189aea2222ffe40f7732
#
_entry.id   383f6d0c9cc8189aea2222ffe40f7732
#
_cell.length_a   1.000
_cell.length_b   1.000
_cell.length_c   1.000
_cell.angle_alpha   90.00
_cell.angle_beta   90.00
_cell.angle_gamma   90.00
#
_symmetry.space_group_name_H-M   'P 1'
#
loop_
_entity.id
_entity.type
_entity.pdbx_description
1 polymer ?
#
loop_
_entity_poly.entity_id
_entity_poly.type
_entity_poly.pdbx_seq_one_letter_code
_entity_poly.pdbx_strand_id
1 'polypeptide(L)'
;MLAALALLVAVPQPGAASLGEAAPKPRPFGAACRTGVVGSAVVAYCHNPYPETDRVRLHVECDRWWDIDVDSAPVEAGPAQTVRLTGRCWEEVRSAWVSHQK
;
A
#
# COMPACT_ATOMS: atom_id res chain seq x y z
N MET A 1 25.38 -43.58 32.13
CA MET A 1 25.17 -43.21 32.00
C MET A 1 24.56 -42.59 31.24
N LEU A 2 24.30 -42.35 31.11
CA LEU A 2 23.91 -41.79 30.70
C LEU A 2 23.42 -41.19 29.80
N ALA A 3 23.29 -41.06 29.66
CA ALA A 3 22.93 -40.54 29.04
C ALA A 3 22.29 -39.95 28.30
N ALA A 4 22.07 -39.87 28.29
CA ALA A 4 21.55 -39.37 27.70
C ALA A 4 21.03 -38.69 26.93
N LEU A 5 20.94 -38.40 26.84
CA LEU A 5 20.59 -37.80 26.30
C LEU A 5 19.93 -37.22 25.45
N ALA A 6 19.75 -37.14 25.45
CA ALA A 6 19.17 -36.61 24.83
C ALA A 6 18.65 -36.03 23.98
N LEU A 7 18.57 -35.91 23.95
CA LEU A 7 18.18 -35.35 23.28
C LEU A 7 17.60 -34.73 22.55
N LEU A 8 17.46 -34.53 22.58
CA LEU A 8 17.00 -33.88 22.09
C LEU A 8 16.55 -33.43 21.20
N VAL A 9 16.35 -33.33 21.06
CA VAL A 9 15.98 -32.88 20.36
C VAL A 9 15.38 -32.22 19.67
N ALA A 10 15.15 -31.94 19.60
CA ALA A 10 14.65 -31.29 19.12
C ALA A 10 14.31 -30.73 18.24
N VAL A 11 14.05 -30.56 17.95
CA VAL A 11 13.69 -30.00 17.23
C VAL A 11 13.15 -29.42 16.52
N PRO A 12 12.85 -29.16 16.33
CA PRO A 12 12.33 -28.51 15.64
C PRO A 12 11.97 -27.83 14.99
N GLN A 13 11.60 -27.72 14.76
CA GLN A 13 11.20 -27.17 14.15
C GLN A 13 10.74 -26.41 13.79
N PRO A 14 10.71 -26.04 13.90
CA PRO A 14 10.07 -25.13 13.66
C PRO A 14 9.80 -24.84 12.51
N GLY A 15 10.34 -24.91 12.24
CA GLY A 15 10.20 -24.48 11.17
C GLY A 15 9.15 -24.80 10.63
N ALA A 16 9.19 -25.58 10.90
CA ALA A 16 8.26 -25.98 10.44
C ALA A 16 7.38 -25.10 10.13
N ALA A 17 7.30 -24.61 10.82
CA ALA A 17 6.50 -23.74 10.68
C ALA A 17 6.33 -23.37 9.41
N SER A 18 7.13 -23.16 9.12
CA SER A 18 7.08 -22.67 7.96
C SER A 18 6.06 -23.06 7.16
N LEU A 19 5.55 -23.72 7.61
CA LEU A 19 4.70 -24.13 6.86
C LEU A 19 3.62 -23.36 6.60
N GLY A 20 3.48 -22.53 7.31
CA GLY A 20 2.40 -21.68 7.14
C GLY A 20 2.28 -21.33 5.76
N GLU A 21 3.25 -21.41 5.17
CA GLU A 21 3.19 -21.02 3.94
C GLU A 21 2.45 -21.87 3.10
N ALA A 22 1.99 -22.81 3.46
CA ALA A 22 1.14 -23.57 2.64
C ALA A 22 0.06 -22.73 2.01
N ALA A 23 -0.38 -21.71 2.64
CA ALA A 23 -1.39 -20.86 2.04
C ALA A 23 -0.75 -19.99 0.97
N PRO A 24 -1.23 -20.05 -0.26
CA PRO A 24 -0.65 -19.21 -1.30
C PRO A 24 -0.92 -17.75 -1.04
N LYS A 25 0.05 -16.92 -1.31
CA LYS A 25 -0.16 -15.52 -1.21
C LYS A 25 -0.93 -15.01 -2.39
N PRO A 26 -1.76 -14.01 -2.22
CA PRO A 26 -2.40 -13.35 -3.36
C PRO A 26 -1.34 -12.78 -4.28
N ARG A 27 -1.66 -12.74 -5.54
CA ARG A 27 -0.76 -12.09 -6.49
C ARG A 27 -0.59 -10.63 -6.10
N PRO A 28 0.64 -10.15 -6.08
CA PRO A 28 0.85 -8.73 -5.78
C PRO A 28 0.19 -7.86 -6.83
N PHE A 29 -0.47 -6.82 -6.37
CA PHE A 29 -1.12 -5.85 -7.24
C PHE A 29 -1.14 -4.51 -6.54
N GLY A 30 -1.07 -3.46 -7.35
CA GLY A 30 -1.26 -2.10 -6.86
C GLY A 30 0.04 -1.34 -6.76
N ALA A 31 0.04 -0.16 -7.31
CA ALA A 31 1.18 0.72 -7.27
C ALA A 31 1.54 1.10 -5.84
N ALA A 32 2.81 1.33 -5.61
CA ALA A 32 3.27 1.85 -4.32
C ALA A 32 3.20 3.37 -4.39
N CYS A 33 2.45 3.97 -3.49
CA CYS A 33 2.18 5.41 -3.53
C CYS A 33 2.76 6.11 -2.31
N ARG A 34 3.23 7.34 -2.53
CA ARG A 34 3.62 8.24 -1.46
C ARG A 34 2.83 9.52 -1.60
N THR A 35 2.24 9.95 -0.52
CA THR A 35 1.37 11.11 -0.50
C THR A 35 1.97 12.15 0.43
N GLY A 36 2.03 13.38 -0.05
CA GLY A 36 2.52 14.51 0.75
C GLY A 36 1.55 15.66 0.72
N VAL A 37 1.48 16.39 1.81
CA VAL A 37 0.63 17.55 1.94
C VAL A 37 1.51 18.78 2.00
N VAL A 38 1.23 19.76 1.15
CA VAL A 38 1.94 21.04 1.14
C VAL A 38 0.89 22.13 1.20
N GLY A 39 0.70 22.71 2.38
CA GLY A 39 -0.34 23.71 2.58
C GLY A 39 -1.71 23.09 2.38
N SER A 40 -2.48 23.61 1.45
CA SER A 40 -3.80 23.07 1.12
C SER A 40 -3.74 22.10 -0.06
N ALA A 41 -2.57 21.81 -0.58
CA ALA A 41 -2.41 20.95 -1.74
C ALA A 41 -1.89 19.58 -1.32
N VAL A 42 -2.27 18.56 -2.09
CA VAL A 42 -1.81 17.20 -1.88
C VAL A 42 -1.21 16.69 -3.18
N VAL A 43 -0.08 16.02 -3.08
CA VAL A 43 0.59 15.41 -4.21
C VAL A 43 0.83 13.95 -3.86
N ALA A 44 0.52 13.06 -4.77
CA ALA A 44 0.83 11.66 -4.62
C ALA A 44 1.63 11.17 -5.81
N TYR A 45 2.64 10.36 -5.55
CA TYR A 45 3.40 9.69 -6.59
C TYR A 45 3.21 8.20 -6.42
N CYS A 46 2.77 7.54 -7.48
CA CYS A 46 2.51 6.11 -7.46
C CYS A 46 3.36 5.43 -8.51
N HIS A 47 4.14 4.45 -8.08
CA HIS A 47 4.98 3.66 -8.98
C HIS A 47 4.45 2.23 -9.01
N ASN A 48 4.17 1.73 -10.21
CA ASN A 48 3.64 0.38 -10.38
C ASN A 48 4.75 -0.58 -10.80
N PRO A 49 5.23 -1.44 -9.90
CA PRO A 49 6.28 -2.40 -10.26
C PRO A 49 5.74 -3.69 -10.85
N TYR A 50 4.43 -3.82 -10.98
CA TYR A 50 3.80 -5.07 -11.41
C TYR A 50 3.40 -5.03 -12.87
N PRO A 51 3.16 -6.19 -13.48
CA PRO A 51 2.80 -6.22 -14.91
C PRO A 51 1.36 -5.82 -15.21
N GLU A 52 0.51 -5.74 -14.20
CA GLU A 52 -0.87 -5.35 -14.42
C GLU A 52 -1.02 -3.85 -14.18
N THR A 53 -1.78 -3.19 -15.03
CA THR A 53 -2.07 -1.77 -14.87
C THR A 53 -2.94 -1.55 -13.64
N ASP A 54 -2.60 -0.55 -12.86
CA ASP A 54 -3.37 -0.12 -11.70
C ASP A 54 -4.00 1.22 -12.02
N ARG A 55 -5.28 1.36 -11.75
CA ARG A 55 -5.95 2.65 -11.83
C ARG A 55 -5.95 3.27 -10.45
N VAL A 56 -5.26 4.37 -10.33
CA VAL A 56 -5.10 5.03 -9.03
C VAL A 56 -5.91 6.31 -9.00
N ARG A 57 -6.50 6.58 -7.86
CA ARG A 57 -7.24 7.81 -7.61
C ARG A 57 -6.79 8.39 -6.30
N LEU A 58 -6.61 9.68 -6.29
CA LEU A 58 -6.29 10.39 -5.06
C LEU A 58 -7.58 10.88 -4.42
N HIS A 59 -7.73 10.62 -3.15
CA HIS A 59 -8.86 11.09 -2.34
C HIS A 59 -8.34 12.03 -1.29
N VAL A 60 -8.93 13.21 -1.21
CA VAL A 60 -8.53 14.22 -0.25
C VAL A 60 -9.73 14.63 0.58
N GLU A 61 -9.63 14.48 1.89
CA GLU A 61 -10.63 14.98 2.81
C GLU A 61 -10.15 16.31 3.36
N CYS A 62 -10.99 17.33 3.26
CA CYS A 62 -10.67 18.67 3.75
C CYS A 62 -11.19 18.82 5.17
N ASP A 63 -10.47 19.60 5.98
CA ASP A 63 -10.75 19.67 7.40
C ASP A 63 -12.02 20.44 7.73
N ARG A 64 -12.28 21.55 7.03
CA ARG A 64 -13.45 22.36 7.31
C ARG A 64 -14.69 21.71 6.75
N TRP A 65 -15.78 21.74 7.51
CA TRP A 65 -17.00 21.09 7.10
C TRP A 65 -17.58 21.64 5.78
N TRP A 66 -17.26 22.86 5.46
CA TRP A 66 -17.75 23.50 4.23
C TRP A 66 -16.77 23.34 3.07
N ASP A 67 -15.59 22.80 3.32
CA ASP A 67 -14.57 22.65 2.31
C ASP A 67 -14.80 21.30 1.61
N ILE A 68 -14.91 21.35 0.30
CA ILE A 68 -15.36 20.19 -0.46
C ILE A 68 -14.24 19.18 -0.61
N ASP A 69 -14.50 17.94 -0.23
CA ASP A 69 -13.56 16.85 -0.45
C ASP A 69 -13.35 16.63 -1.94
N VAL A 70 -12.17 16.20 -2.30
CA VAL A 70 -11.77 16.06 -3.70
C VAL A 70 -11.40 14.63 -3.98
N ASP A 71 -11.94 14.10 -5.08
CA ASP A 71 -11.54 12.80 -5.61
C ASP A 71 -11.02 13.04 -7.02
N SER A 72 -9.79 12.65 -7.27
CA SER A 72 -9.23 12.85 -8.60
C SER A 72 -9.83 11.87 -9.59
N ALA A 73 -9.72 12.18 -10.87
CA ALA A 73 -10.05 11.21 -11.90
C ALA A 73 -9.07 10.05 -11.81
N PRO A 74 -9.48 8.84 -12.21
CA PRO A 74 -8.55 7.73 -12.21
C PRO A 74 -7.42 7.97 -13.21
N VAL A 75 -6.22 7.57 -12.83
CA VAL A 75 -5.04 7.66 -13.68
C VAL A 75 -4.46 6.26 -13.80
N GLU A 76 -4.14 5.86 -15.01
CA GLU A 76 -3.58 4.53 -15.22
C GLU A 76 -2.10 4.54 -14.99
N ALA A 77 -1.65 3.67 -14.09
CA ALA A 77 -0.23 3.42 -13.85
C ALA A 77 0.08 2.06 -14.46
N GLY A 78 0.63 2.07 -15.64
CA GLY A 78 1.01 0.84 -16.32
C GLY A 78 2.28 0.25 -15.72
N PRO A 79 2.73 -0.89 -16.25
CA PRO A 79 3.92 -1.54 -15.72
C PRO A 79 5.13 -0.61 -15.73
N ALA A 80 5.83 -0.56 -14.63
CA ALA A 80 7.04 0.24 -14.44
C ALA A 80 6.81 1.74 -14.56
N GLN A 81 5.57 2.19 -14.56
CA GLN A 81 5.27 3.61 -14.65
C GLN A 81 5.14 4.26 -13.29
N THR A 82 5.55 5.51 -13.23
CA THR A 82 5.28 6.37 -12.07
C THR A 82 4.35 7.48 -12.52
N VAL A 83 3.26 7.65 -11.80
CA VAL A 83 2.29 8.70 -12.11
C VAL A 83 2.15 9.64 -10.94
N ARG A 84 1.74 10.86 -11.23
CA ARG A 84 1.57 11.90 -10.24
C ARG A 84 0.11 12.30 -10.20
N LEU A 85 -0.44 12.35 -8.99
CA LEU A 85 -1.80 12.82 -8.78
C LEU A 85 -1.78 14.02 -7.87
N THR A 86 -2.69 14.94 -8.08
CA THR A 86 -2.76 16.13 -7.24
C THR A 86 -4.20 16.42 -6.86
N GLY A 87 -4.36 17.05 -5.72
CA GLY A 87 -5.65 17.53 -5.25
C GLY A 87 -5.43 18.73 -4.36
N ARG A 88 -6.51 19.43 -4.05
CA ARG A 88 -6.38 20.65 -3.27
C ARG A 88 -7.67 20.94 -2.52
N CYS A 89 -7.52 21.33 -1.25
CA CYS A 89 -8.59 21.91 -0.48
C CYS A 89 -8.50 23.44 -0.54
N TRP A 90 -9.56 24.10 -0.13
CA TRP A 90 -9.51 25.55 0.00
C TRP A 90 -8.66 25.92 1.22
N GLU A 91 -8.81 25.15 2.28
CA GLU A 91 -8.10 25.38 3.52
C GLU A 91 -7.27 24.15 3.87
N GLU A 92 -7.32 23.71 5.10
CA GLU A 92 -6.48 22.60 5.54
C GLU A 92 -6.96 21.26 5.04
N VAL A 93 -6.01 20.39 4.81
CA VAL A 93 -6.27 19.01 4.45
C VAL A 93 -6.35 18.20 5.74
N ARG A 94 -7.40 17.37 5.87
CA ARG A 94 -7.50 16.48 7.03
C ARG A 94 -6.78 15.16 6.76
N SER A 95 -7.03 14.56 5.62
CA SER A 95 -6.39 13.31 5.25
C SER A 95 -6.39 13.15 3.76
N ALA A 96 -5.52 12.28 3.28
CA ALA A 96 -5.44 11.98 1.85
C ALA A 96 -4.94 10.55 1.69
N TRP A 97 -5.49 9.86 0.71
CA TRP A 97 -5.07 8.49 0.42
C TRP A 97 -5.33 8.17 -1.05
N VAL A 98 -4.73 7.07 -1.50
CA VAL A 98 -4.88 6.63 -2.88
C VAL A 98 -5.63 5.31 -2.90
N SER A 99 -6.59 5.17 -3.79
CA SER A 99 -7.27 3.91 -4.02
C SER A 99 -6.77 3.29 -5.32
N HIS A 100 -6.94 1.98 -5.42
CA HIS A 100 -6.42 1.17 -6.51
C HIS A 100 -7.54 0.35 -7.12
N GLN A 101 -7.45 0.16 -8.43
CA GLN A 101 -8.45 -0.64 -9.13
C GLN A 101 -7.83 -1.26 -10.38
N LYS A 102 -8.05 -2.54 -10.58
CA LYS A 102 -7.62 -3.21 -11.80
C LYS A 102 -8.40 -2.75 -13.01
#